data_c67ddfdb56b1bfd5f3999d90bdf3a098
#
_entry.id   c67ddfdb56b1bfd5f3999d90bdf3a098
#
_cell.length_a   1.000
_cell.length_b   1.000
_cell.length_c   1.000
_cell.angle_alpha   90.00
_cell.angle_beta   90.00
_cell.angle_gamma   90.00
#
_symmetry.space_group_name_H-M   'P 1'
#
loop_
_entity.id
_entity.type
_entity.pdbx_description
1 polymer ?
#
loop_
_entity_poly.entity_id
_entity_poly.type
_entity_poly.pdbx_seq_one_letter_code
_entity_poly.pdbx_strand_id
1 'polypeptide(L)'
;MNLVSSELMRRVRDSIHDYIDLDELESSLVDTEPYQRLRWIKQLGSANLVYPGANHTRLEHSIGVSHLVKQMASQSDVPKDEIPLVSIAGLLHDLGHSPYSHLADELPFGKDHVEVTQDIINSSQISDILSDQGFDINEVCNLIKGNHKYGSLISGDIDGDRLDYLMRDSHYTGVKTGVDTGRLVTKMSITDNELVIGESGLPVVETFLTSRSIMFPTVYFHPFSRGAELMLARATTAAIDNDVFTYDSFVSFTDHKFLSELNLAGGLSQKLVNDFEKRNITKRVVSITKDKTEEMGISKSDVEDLELSIAQKLDIDSSQIFMDLPPFKVVPAMKVKILKEDGTLDYA
;
A
#
# COMPACT_ATOMS: atom_id res chain seq x y z
N MET A 1 -4.28 -45.05 -18.89
CA MET A 1 -3.45 -44.41 -17.85
C MET A 1 -3.32 -42.96 -18.29
N ASN A 2 -4.34 -42.17 -17.95
CA ASN A 2 -4.38 -40.74 -18.29
C ASN A 2 -3.41 -40.03 -17.33
N LEU A 3 -2.28 -39.61 -17.84
CA LEU A 3 -1.46 -38.59 -17.21
C LEU A 3 -2.30 -37.32 -17.25
N VAL A 4 -2.95 -37.01 -16.11
CA VAL A 4 -3.47 -35.68 -15.84
C VAL A 4 -2.27 -34.75 -16.01
N SER A 5 -2.36 -33.85 -16.97
CA SER A 5 -1.40 -32.75 -17.11
C SER A 5 -1.29 -32.08 -15.74
N SER A 6 -0.16 -32.26 -15.07
CA SER A 6 0.15 -31.44 -13.92
C SER A 6 0.25 -30.02 -14.47
N GLU A 7 -0.80 -29.22 -14.25
CA GLU A 7 -0.71 -27.78 -14.40
C GLU A 7 0.59 -27.35 -13.72
N LEU A 8 1.42 -26.64 -14.43
CA LEU A 8 2.71 -26.16 -13.94
C LEU A 8 2.40 -25.08 -12.86
N MET A 9 2.13 -25.55 -11.66
CA MET A 9 1.96 -24.66 -10.51
C MET A 9 3.33 -24.18 -10.04
N ARG A 10 3.53 -22.87 -10.04
CA ARG A 10 4.71 -22.26 -9.42
C ARG A 10 4.48 -22.14 -7.92
N ARG A 11 5.35 -22.73 -7.12
CA ARG A 11 5.30 -22.60 -5.66
C ARG A 11 6.28 -21.56 -5.16
N VAL A 12 5.75 -20.59 -4.42
CA VAL A 12 6.52 -19.53 -3.77
C VAL A 12 6.59 -19.80 -2.28
N ARG A 13 7.78 -19.69 -1.68
CA ARG A 13 7.92 -19.70 -0.21
C ARG A 13 7.74 -18.27 0.29
N ASP A 14 6.68 -18.02 1.03
CA ASP A 14 6.39 -16.74 1.66
C ASP A 14 6.71 -16.77 3.15
N SER A 15 7.14 -15.63 3.72
CA SER A 15 7.52 -15.54 5.12
C SER A 15 6.33 -15.50 6.08
N ILE A 16 5.13 -15.19 5.57
CA ILE A 16 3.89 -15.04 6.34
C ILE A 16 2.95 -16.22 6.09
N HIS A 17 2.77 -16.60 4.82
CA HIS A 17 1.78 -17.58 4.38
C HIS A 17 2.35 -18.97 4.07
N ASP A 18 3.60 -19.22 4.45
CA ASP A 18 4.32 -20.47 4.18
C ASP A 18 4.51 -20.74 2.69
N TYR A 19 3.70 -21.56 2.07
CA TYR A 19 3.75 -21.86 0.64
C TYR A 19 2.51 -21.34 -0.07
N ILE A 20 2.74 -20.52 -1.10
CA ILE A 20 1.71 -20.02 -1.99
C ILE A 20 1.88 -20.68 -3.35
N ASP A 21 0.83 -21.32 -3.82
CA ASP A 21 0.79 -21.94 -5.15
C ASP A 21 0.12 -20.96 -6.12
N LEU A 22 0.87 -20.56 -7.14
CA LEU A 22 0.41 -19.73 -8.25
C LEU A 22 0.06 -20.65 -9.42
N ASP A 23 -1.10 -20.48 -10.03
CA ASP A 23 -1.47 -21.16 -11.25
C ASP A 23 -0.71 -20.59 -12.46
N GLU A 24 -0.99 -21.11 -13.67
CA GLU A 24 -0.30 -20.69 -14.89
C GLU A 24 -0.55 -19.22 -15.23
N LEU A 25 -1.79 -18.73 -15.04
CA LEU A 25 -2.15 -17.35 -15.28
C LEU A 25 -1.50 -16.40 -14.26
N GLU A 26 -1.63 -16.70 -12.97
CA GLU A 26 -0.98 -15.93 -11.90
C GLU A 26 0.55 -15.89 -12.12
N SER A 27 1.14 -17.01 -12.53
CA SER A 27 2.58 -17.10 -12.84
C SER A 27 2.98 -16.21 -14.02
N SER A 28 2.18 -16.19 -15.09
CA SER A 28 2.45 -15.34 -16.27
C SER A 28 2.29 -13.85 -15.96
N LEU A 29 1.31 -13.47 -15.14
CA LEU A 29 1.15 -12.10 -14.67
C LEU A 29 2.33 -11.65 -13.79
N VAL A 30 2.78 -12.52 -12.89
CA VAL A 30 3.95 -12.25 -12.03
C VAL A 30 5.22 -12.06 -12.86
N ASP A 31 5.39 -12.75 -13.98
CA ASP A 31 6.57 -12.64 -14.84
C ASP A 31 6.58 -11.39 -15.74
N THR A 32 5.51 -10.58 -15.75
CA THR A 32 5.47 -9.33 -16.50
C THR A 32 6.42 -8.28 -15.92
N GLU A 33 6.98 -7.42 -16.79
CA GLU A 33 7.88 -6.34 -16.36
C GLU A 33 7.24 -5.39 -15.33
N PRO A 34 5.97 -4.91 -15.51
CA PRO A 34 5.32 -4.08 -14.51
C PRO A 34 5.21 -4.75 -13.15
N TYR A 35 4.91 -6.04 -13.11
CA TYR A 35 4.83 -6.78 -11.85
C TYR A 35 6.21 -7.01 -11.22
N GLN A 36 7.22 -7.39 -12.01
CA GLN A 36 8.59 -7.58 -11.51
C GLN A 36 9.20 -6.29 -10.96
N ARG A 37 8.74 -5.11 -11.40
CA ARG A 37 9.12 -3.82 -10.81
C ARG A 37 8.84 -3.76 -9.31
N LEU A 38 7.73 -4.36 -8.85
CA LEU A 38 7.33 -4.38 -7.43
C LEU A 38 8.38 -5.06 -6.53
N ARG A 39 9.23 -5.94 -7.07
CA ARG A 39 10.37 -6.55 -6.35
C ARG A 39 11.37 -5.52 -5.84
N TRP A 40 11.40 -4.35 -6.44
CA TRP A 40 12.36 -3.30 -6.20
C TRP A 40 11.73 -2.05 -5.57
N ILE A 41 10.51 -2.19 -5.04
CA ILE A 41 9.78 -1.17 -4.29
C ILE A 41 9.52 -1.70 -2.88
N LYS A 42 10.09 -1.05 -1.89
CA LYS A 42 9.86 -1.41 -0.49
C LYS A 42 8.45 -1.07 -0.06
N GLN A 43 7.77 -2.01 0.60
CA GLN A 43 6.41 -1.85 1.12
C GLN A 43 6.29 -0.63 2.05
N LEU A 44 7.22 -0.49 2.97
CA LEU A 44 7.22 0.56 4.00
C LEU A 44 8.17 1.73 3.67
N GLY A 45 8.51 1.91 2.39
CA GLY A 45 9.34 3.04 1.95
C GLY A 45 10.62 3.20 2.78
N SER A 46 10.71 4.33 3.48
CA SER A 46 11.87 4.71 4.30
C SER A 46 11.92 4.10 5.71
N ALA A 47 10.91 3.31 6.10
CA ALA A 47 10.81 2.78 7.46
C ALA A 47 12.00 1.88 7.86
N ASN A 48 12.73 1.30 6.90
CA ASN A 48 13.94 0.54 7.16
C ASN A 48 15.06 1.36 7.81
N LEU A 49 15.02 2.69 7.73
CA LEU A 49 15.91 3.58 8.46
C LEU A 49 15.70 3.54 9.99
N VAL A 50 14.51 3.12 10.41
CA VAL A 50 14.14 2.95 11.83
C VAL A 50 14.07 1.46 12.19
N TYR A 51 13.49 0.65 11.33
CA TYR A 51 13.31 -0.79 11.47
C TYR A 51 14.19 -1.53 10.45
N PRO A 52 15.43 -1.87 10.76
CA PRO A 52 16.37 -2.41 9.76
C PRO A 52 15.93 -3.69 9.08
N GLY A 53 14.98 -4.44 9.69
CA GLY A 53 14.35 -5.61 9.09
C GLY A 53 13.28 -5.31 8.05
N ALA A 54 12.74 -4.09 8.01
CA ALA A 54 11.64 -3.68 7.13
C ALA A 54 12.13 -3.43 5.68
N ASN A 55 12.52 -4.51 5.00
CA ASN A 55 13.00 -4.48 3.62
C ASN A 55 12.13 -5.31 2.67
N HIS A 56 11.00 -5.82 3.14
CA HIS A 56 10.04 -6.52 2.29
C HIS A 56 9.47 -5.59 1.22
N THR A 57 9.02 -6.20 0.15
CA THR A 57 8.67 -5.50 -1.09
C THR A 57 7.20 -5.65 -1.42
N ARG A 58 6.71 -4.79 -2.29
CA ARG A 58 5.34 -4.87 -2.79
C ARG A 58 5.05 -6.15 -3.56
N LEU A 59 6.07 -6.78 -4.15
CA LEU A 59 5.88 -8.05 -4.86
C LEU A 59 5.42 -9.16 -3.91
N GLU A 60 6.09 -9.35 -2.78
CA GLU A 60 5.71 -10.40 -1.83
C GLU A 60 4.38 -10.09 -1.14
N HIS A 61 4.08 -8.81 -0.89
CA HIS A 61 2.79 -8.36 -0.40
C HIS A 61 1.67 -8.69 -1.40
N SER A 62 1.79 -8.30 -2.66
CA SER A 62 0.76 -8.55 -3.68
C SER A 62 0.48 -10.04 -3.90
N ILE A 63 1.51 -10.89 -3.82
CA ILE A 63 1.35 -12.36 -3.83
C ILE A 63 0.57 -12.82 -2.58
N GLY A 64 0.89 -12.28 -1.42
CA GLY A 64 0.19 -12.57 -0.16
C GLY A 64 -1.27 -12.14 -0.20
N VAL A 65 -1.57 -10.95 -0.75
CA VAL A 65 -2.94 -10.46 -0.95
C VAL A 65 -3.73 -11.38 -1.87
N SER A 66 -3.17 -11.75 -3.03
CA SER A 66 -3.80 -12.72 -3.93
C SER A 66 -4.17 -14.02 -3.20
N HIS A 67 -3.24 -14.56 -2.42
CA HIS A 67 -3.48 -15.76 -1.61
C HIS A 67 -4.63 -15.59 -0.60
N LEU A 68 -4.62 -14.50 0.15
CA LEU A 68 -5.67 -14.22 1.15
C LEU A 68 -7.04 -14.00 0.53
N VAL A 69 -7.15 -13.19 -0.54
CA VAL A 69 -8.45 -12.94 -1.19
C VAL A 69 -9.00 -14.21 -1.81
N LYS A 70 -8.15 -15.11 -2.32
CA LYS A 70 -8.55 -16.45 -2.80
C LYS A 70 -9.16 -17.30 -1.67
N GLN A 71 -8.54 -17.29 -0.48
CA GLN A 71 -9.08 -17.96 0.71
C GLN A 71 -10.38 -17.32 1.19
N MET A 72 -10.42 -15.99 1.28
CA MET A 72 -11.61 -15.24 1.69
C MET A 72 -12.78 -15.47 0.73
N ALA A 73 -12.54 -15.42 -0.58
CA ALA A 73 -13.54 -15.70 -1.60
C ALA A 73 -14.10 -17.12 -1.49
N SER A 74 -13.21 -18.11 -1.33
CA SER A 74 -13.62 -19.51 -1.16
C SER A 74 -14.45 -19.73 0.11
N GLN A 75 -14.18 -19.01 1.18
CA GLN A 75 -14.88 -19.10 2.45
C GLN A 75 -16.22 -18.35 2.43
N SER A 76 -16.32 -17.30 1.60
CA SER A 76 -17.50 -16.41 1.53
C SER A 76 -18.51 -16.82 0.44
N ASP A 77 -18.50 -18.07 0.02
CA ASP A 77 -19.41 -18.66 -0.98
C ASP A 77 -19.36 -17.97 -2.36
N VAL A 78 -18.22 -17.36 -2.71
CA VAL A 78 -18.00 -16.84 -4.08
C VAL A 78 -17.99 -18.04 -5.03
N PRO A 79 -18.71 -17.98 -6.17
CA PRO A 79 -18.70 -19.06 -7.17
C PRO A 79 -17.27 -19.41 -7.59
N LYS A 80 -16.98 -20.70 -7.72
CA LYS A 80 -15.62 -21.19 -7.99
C LYS A 80 -15.03 -20.64 -9.28
N ASP A 81 -15.85 -20.36 -10.26
CA ASP A 81 -15.48 -19.77 -11.55
C ASP A 81 -15.20 -18.27 -11.45
N GLU A 82 -15.64 -17.57 -10.39
CA GLU A 82 -15.35 -16.16 -10.14
C GLU A 82 -14.15 -15.94 -9.21
N ILE A 83 -13.68 -16.97 -8.49
CA ILE A 83 -12.53 -16.88 -7.59
C ILE A 83 -11.24 -16.44 -8.33
N PRO A 84 -10.92 -16.94 -9.54
CA PRO A 84 -9.73 -16.48 -10.26
C PRO A 84 -9.75 -14.98 -10.55
N LEU A 85 -10.90 -14.40 -10.89
CA LEU A 85 -11.04 -12.97 -11.11
C LEU A 85 -10.67 -12.15 -9.85
N VAL A 86 -11.16 -12.58 -8.68
CA VAL A 86 -10.84 -11.92 -7.39
C VAL A 86 -9.36 -12.07 -7.05
N SER A 87 -8.80 -13.26 -7.27
CA SER A 87 -7.37 -13.54 -7.04
C SER A 87 -6.45 -12.66 -7.88
N ILE A 88 -6.77 -12.53 -9.18
CA ILE A 88 -6.04 -11.68 -10.14
C ILE A 88 -6.12 -10.21 -9.72
N ALA A 89 -7.29 -9.73 -9.33
CA ALA A 89 -7.43 -8.35 -8.86
C ALA A 89 -6.60 -8.09 -7.60
N GLY A 90 -6.58 -9.03 -6.65
CA GLY A 90 -5.69 -8.98 -5.47
C GLY A 90 -4.20 -9.03 -5.84
N LEU A 91 -3.83 -9.79 -6.88
CA LEU A 91 -2.45 -9.86 -7.38
C LEU A 91 -1.98 -8.53 -7.98
N LEU A 92 -2.85 -7.83 -8.70
CA LEU A 92 -2.51 -6.66 -9.50
C LEU A 92 -2.77 -5.32 -8.80
N HIS A 93 -3.39 -5.29 -7.61
CA HIS A 93 -3.92 -4.07 -6.98
C HIS A 93 -2.88 -2.98 -6.74
N ASP A 94 -1.62 -3.34 -6.53
CA ASP A 94 -0.53 -2.46 -6.10
C ASP A 94 0.44 -2.04 -7.22
N LEU A 95 0.15 -2.38 -8.49
CA LEU A 95 1.05 -2.10 -9.62
C LEU A 95 1.42 -0.63 -9.77
N GLY A 96 0.52 0.28 -9.38
CA GLY A 96 0.66 1.72 -9.54
C GLY A 96 1.48 2.42 -8.46
N HIS A 97 1.95 1.71 -7.45
CA HIS A 97 2.76 2.37 -6.42
C HIS A 97 4.09 2.90 -6.94
N SER A 98 4.41 4.13 -6.54
CA SER A 98 5.65 4.82 -6.84
C SER A 98 6.84 4.25 -6.05
N PRO A 99 8.09 4.63 -6.40
CA PRO A 99 9.23 4.39 -5.52
C PRO A 99 8.95 4.90 -4.11
N TYR A 100 9.47 4.18 -3.11
CA TYR A 100 9.17 4.44 -1.70
C TYR A 100 7.68 4.41 -1.36
N SER A 101 6.90 3.67 -2.14
CA SER A 101 5.48 3.36 -1.92
C SER A 101 4.55 4.57 -1.95
N HIS A 102 4.42 5.30 -0.86
CA HIS A 102 3.48 6.41 -0.70
C HIS A 102 4.08 7.79 -1.04
N LEU A 103 5.28 7.83 -1.63
CA LEU A 103 5.93 9.10 -1.92
C LEU A 103 5.12 9.98 -2.89
N ALA A 104 4.42 9.36 -3.87
CA ALA A 104 3.55 10.08 -4.80
C ALA A 104 2.41 10.83 -4.09
N ASP A 105 1.90 10.30 -2.98
CA ASP A 105 0.80 10.89 -2.21
C ASP A 105 1.22 12.22 -1.52
N GLU A 106 2.51 12.43 -1.36
CA GLU A 106 3.08 13.66 -0.78
C GLU A 106 3.32 14.75 -1.85
N LEU A 107 3.27 14.41 -3.13
CA LEU A 107 3.46 15.37 -4.21
C LEU A 107 2.18 16.15 -4.50
N PRO A 108 2.26 17.46 -4.79
CA PRO A 108 1.07 18.31 -5.04
C PRO A 108 0.32 17.94 -6.33
N PHE A 109 0.96 17.21 -7.23
CA PHE A 109 0.45 16.77 -8.52
C PHE A 109 0.37 15.24 -8.65
N GLY A 110 0.45 14.52 -7.53
CA GLY A 110 0.39 13.07 -7.50
C GLY A 110 -0.99 12.53 -7.92
N LYS A 111 -0.99 11.45 -8.73
CA LYS A 111 -2.20 10.67 -9.01
C LYS A 111 -2.36 9.59 -7.94
N ASP A 112 -3.59 9.19 -7.70
CA ASP A 112 -3.89 8.01 -6.87
C ASP A 112 -3.24 6.74 -7.49
N HIS A 113 -2.58 5.94 -6.67
CA HIS A 113 -1.94 4.70 -7.11
C HIS A 113 -2.92 3.71 -7.76
N VAL A 114 -4.21 3.75 -7.39
CA VAL A 114 -5.26 2.91 -8.00
C VAL A 114 -5.50 3.34 -9.45
N GLU A 115 -5.48 4.66 -9.76
CA GLU A 115 -5.58 5.15 -11.13
C GLU A 115 -4.36 4.74 -11.94
N VAL A 116 -3.15 4.90 -11.38
CA VAL A 116 -1.90 4.46 -12.03
C VAL A 116 -1.90 2.94 -12.26
N THR A 117 -2.40 2.14 -11.30
CA THR A 117 -2.57 0.69 -11.47
C THR A 117 -3.41 0.37 -12.70
N GLN A 118 -4.53 1.06 -12.88
CA GLN A 118 -5.42 0.84 -14.04
C GLN A 118 -4.77 1.26 -15.35
N ASP A 119 -4.05 2.37 -15.36
CA ASP A 119 -3.30 2.81 -16.54
C ASP A 119 -2.26 1.74 -16.94
N ILE A 120 -1.55 1.15 -15.98
CA ILE A 120 -0.59 0.07 -16.21
C ILE A 120 -1.28 -1.19 -16.72
N ILE A 121 -2.38 -1.63 -16.12
CA ILE A 121 -3.13 -2.81 -16.55
C ILE A 121 -3.60 -2.63 -18.01
N ASN A 122 -4.16 -1.47 -18.36
CA ASN A 122 -4.72 -1.20 -19.67
C ASN A 122 -3.67 -1.01 -20.77
N SER A 123 -2.46 -0.56 -20.45
CA SER A 123 -1.43 -0.15 -21.41
C SER A 123 -0.26 -1.12 -21.51
N SER A 124 -0.26 -2.24 -20.80
CA SER A 124 0.85 -3.18 -20.75
C SER A 124 0.48 -4.58 -21.28
N GLN A 125 1.48 -5.48 -21.35
CA GLN A 125 1.27 -6.89 -21.67
C GLN A 125 0.27 -7.61 -20.74
N ILE A 126 -0.07 -7.02 -19.58
CA ILE A 126 -1.07 -7.56 -18.66
C ILE A 126 -2.44 -7.60 -19.33
N SER A 127 -2.80 -6.56 -20.10
CA SER A 127 -4.08 -6.52 -20.83
C SER A 127 -4.22 -7.66 -21.82
N ASP A 128 -3.14 -7.98 -22.55
CA ASP A 128 -3.13 -9.06 -23.53
C ASP A 128 -3.30 -10.41 -22.83
N ILE A 129 -2.53 -10.65 -21.75
CA ILE A 129 -2.61 -11.89 -20.97
C ILE A 129 -4.03 -12.10 -20.40
N LEU A 130 -4.64 -11.06 -19.83
CA LEU A 130 -5.99 -11.15 -19.28
C LEU A 130 -7.04 -11.42 -20.37
N SER A 131 -6.94 -10.71 -21.50
CA SER A 131 -7.86 -10.85 -22.64
C SER A 131 -7.77 -12.23 -23.28
N ASP A 132 -6.57 -12.77 -23.44
CA ASP A 132 -6.33 -14.11 -24.00
C ASP A 132 -6.92 -15.22 -23.11
N GLN A 133 -7.03 -14.98 -21.81
CA GLN A 133 -7.65 -15.88 -20.84
C GLN A 133 -9.16 -15.58 -20.63
N GLY A 134 -9.72 -14.61 -21.37
CA GLY A 134 -11.14 -14.29 -21.36
C GLY A 134 -11.60 -13.42 -20.18
N PHE A 135 -10.70 -12.75 -19.47
CA PHE A 135 -11.06 -11.82 -18.41
C PHE A 135 -11.38 -10.44 -18.97
N ASP A 136 -12.45 -9.83 -18.45
CA ASP A 136 -12.76 -8.41 -18.70
C ASP A 136 -11.88 -7.53 -17.81
N ILE A 137 -11.02 -6.74 -18.45
CA ILE A 137 -10.10 -5.80 -17.76
C ILE A 137 -10.88 -4.81 -16.89
N ASN A 138 -12.07 -4.38 -17.33
CA ASN A 138 -12.89 -3.45 -16.54
C ASN A 138 -13.40 -4.09 -15.25
N GLU A 139 -13.71 -5.39 -15.25
CA GLU A 139 -14.10 -6.11 -14.04
C GLU A 139 -12.94 -6.21 -13.06
N VAL A 140 -11.72 -6.53 -13.53
CA VAL A 140 -10.51 -6.52 -12.70
C VAL A 140 -10.28 -5.13 -12.10
N CYS A 141 -10.34 -4.07 -12.91
CA CYS A 141 -10.20 -2.69 -12.45
C CYS A 141 -11.29 -2.27 -11.45
N ASN A 142 -12.53 -2.69 -11.66
CA ASN A 142 -13.64 -2.40 -10.74
C ASN A 142 -13.50 -3.14 -9.41
N LEU A 143 -12.96 -4.36 -9.41
CA LEU A 143 -12.61 -5.08 -8.19
C LEU A 143 -11.56 -4.32 -7.37
N ILE A 144 -10.48 -3.88 -8.01
CA ILE A 144 -9.41 -3.11 -7.37
C ILE A 144 -9.94 -1.80 -6.76
N LYS A 145 -10.88 -1.13 -7.46
CA LYS A 145 -11.54 0.09 -6.95
C LYS A 145 -12.53 -0.15 -5.81
N GLY A 146 -12.91 -1.38 -5.55
CA GLY A 146 -13.99 -1.69 -4.61
C GLY A 146 -15.41 -1.53 -5.21
N ASN A 147 -15.55 -1.26 -6.51
CA ASN A 147 -16.83 -1.00 -7.20
C ASN A 147 -17.47 -2.28 -7.78
N HIS A 148 -17.08 -3.43 -7.29
CA HIS A 148 -17.61 -4.73 -7.71
C HIS A 148 -18.31 -5.42 -6.53
N LYS A 149 -19.22 -6.38 -6.79
CA LYS A 149 -19.90 -7.17 -5.76
C LYS A 149 -18.97 -7.89 -4.76
N TYR A 150 -17.71 -8.13 -5.16
CA TYR A 150 -16.65 -8.72 -4.33
C TYR A 150 -15.54 -7.71 -4.00
N GLY A 151 -15.72 -6.45 -4.34
CA GLY A 151 -14.70 -5.41 -4.13
C GLY A 151 -14.28 -5.26 -2.67
N SER A 152 -15.18 -5.55 -1.73
CA SER A 152 -14.90 -5.53 -0.29
C SER A 152 -13.85 -6.56 0.17
N LEU A 153 -13.53 -7.58 -0.65
CA LEU A 153 -12.46 -8.52 -0.38
C LEU A 153 -11.07 -7.91 -0.60
N ILE A 154 -10.95 -6.85 -1.43
CA ILE A 154 -9.70 -6.19 -1.82
C ILE A 154 -9.62 -4.78 -1.25
N SER A 155 -10.75 -4.04 -1.24
CA SER A 155 -10.83 -2.64 -0.82
C SER A 155 -12.03 -2.44 0.11
N GLY A 156 -11.97 -3.04 1.31
CA GLY A 156 -13.00 -2.99 2.34
C GLY A 156 -12.44 -2.51 3.68
N ASP A 157 -13.22 -2.60 4.76
CA ASP A 157 -12.74 -2.28 6.12
C ASP A 157 -11.81 -3.38 6.67
N ILE A 158 -12.15 -4.66 6.45
CA ILE A 158 -11.28 -5.80 6.67
C ILE A 158 -11.18 -6.53 5.33
N ASP A 159 -10.07 -6.39 4.65
CA ASP A 159 -9.81 -6.93 3.32
C ASP A 159 -8.48 -7.67 3.27
N GLY A 160 -8.20 -8.32 2.14
CA GLY A 160 -6.98 -9.09 1.97
C GLY A 160 -5.71 -8.24 2.00
N ASP A 161 -5.79 -7.00 1.50
CA ASP A 161 -4.69 -6.03 1.53
C ASP A 161 -4.30 -5.71 3.00
N ARG A 162 -5.28 -5.27 3.81
CA ARG A 162 -5.05 -4.91 5.22
C ARG A 162 -4.61 -6.10 6.06
N LEU A 163 -5.17 -7.28 5.80
CA LEU A 163 -4.79 -8.49 6.51
C LEU A 163 -3.34 -8.89 6.21
N ASP A 164 -2.93 -8.84 4.93
CA ASP A 164 -1.55 -9.16 4.58
C ASP A 164 -0.58 -8.14 5.15
N TYR A 165 -0.78 -6.83 4.87
CA TYR A 165 0.21 -5.86 5.30
C TYR A 165 0.35 -5.77 6.82
N LEU A 166 -0.72 -5.87 7.61
CA LEU A 166 -0.60 -5.80 9.07
C LEU A 166 0.24 -6.96 9.63
N MET A 167 0.08 -8.17 9.08
CA MET A 167 0.91 -9.30 9.49
C MET A 167 2.36 -9.16 9.01
N ARG A 168 2.52 -8.82 7.74
CA ARG A 168 3.81 -8.72 7.07
C ARG A 168 4.65 -7.61 7.66
N ASP A 169 4.08 -6.42 7.83
CA ASP A 169 4.75 -5.28 8.43
C ASP A 169 5.12 -5.53 9.89
N SER A 170 4.21 -6.16 10.66
CA SER A 170 4.49 -6.60 12.04
C SER A 170 5.70 -7.55 12.09
N HIS A 171 5.74 -8.52 11.18
CA HIS A 171 6.83 -9.49 11.09
C HIS A 171 8.18 -8.80 10.81
N TYR A 172 8.24 -7.98 9.76
CA TYR A 172 9.48 -7.38 9.29
C TYR A 172 9.96 -6.18 10.12
N THR A 173 9.05 -5.46 10.78
CA THR A 173 9.42 -4.40 11.73
C THR A 173 9.76 -4.94 13.12
N GLY A 174 9.28 -6.13 13.45
CA GLY A 174 9.39 -6.71 14.78
C GLY A 174 8.42 -6.10 15.83
N VAL A 175 7.51 -5.23 15.41
CA VAL A 175 6.43 -4.71 16.26
C VAL A 175 5.42 -5.82 16.50
N LYS A 176 5.24 -6.23 17.77
CA LYS A 176 4.40 -7.37 18.10
C LYS A 176 2.91 -7.01 17.98
N THR A 177 2.27 -7.57 16.99
CA THR A 177 0.80 -7.60 16.84
C THR A 177 0.35 -9.06 16.71
N GLY A 178 -0.90 -9.34 16.89
CA GLY A 178 -1.36 -10.75 17.01
C GLY A 178 -2.70 -10.99 16.32
N VAL A 179 -2.78 -10.80 14.99
CA VAL A 179 -3.99 -11.11 14.22
C VAL A 179 -4.00 -12.58 13.83
N ASP A 180 -5.01 -13.32 14.26
CA ASP A 180 -5.29 -14.69 13.78
C ASP A 180 -6.14 -14.61 12.51
N THR A 181 -5.46 -14.41 11.38
CA THR A 181 -6.12 -14.26 10.07
C THR A 181 -6.82 -15.54 9.63
N GLY A 182 -6.26 -16.71 9.92
CA GLY A 182 -6.90 -17.98 9.60
C GLY A 182 -8.27 -18.12 10.27
N ARG A 183 -8.36 -17.79 11.55
CA ARG A 183 -9.63 -17.77 12.27
C ARG A 183 -10.57 -16.68 11.73
N LEU A 184 -10.06 -15.50 11.43
CA LEU A 184 -10.86 -14.39 10.91
C LEU A 184 -11.51 -14.77 9.57
N VAL A 185 -10.73 -15.30 8.63
CA VAL A 185 -11.21 -15.76 7.31
C VAL A 185 -12.35 -16.79 7.45
N THR A 186 -12.26 -17.73 8.41
CA THR A 186 -13.34 -18.72 8.62
C THR A 186 -14.65 -18.13 9.15
N LYS A 187 -14.68 -16.85 9.51
CA LYS A 187 -15.88 -16.14 10.01
C LYS A 187 -16.43 -15.13 9.01
N MET A 188 -15.81 -15.03 7.84
CA MET A 188 -16.22 -14.13 6.78
C MET A 188 -17.36 -14.70 5.94
N SER A 189 -18.26 -13.85 5.51
CA SER A 189 -19.25 -14.12 4.48
C SER A 189 -19.58 -12.83 3.71
N ILE A 190 -20.19 -12.96 2.53
CA ILE A 190 -20.65 -11.83 1.75
C ILE A 190 -22.17 -11.78 1.84
N THR A 191 -22.70 -10.65 2.30
CA THR A 191 -24.14 -10.38 2.38
C THR A 191 -24.42 -9.01 1.76
N ASP A 192 -25.35 -8.93 0.82
CA ASP A 192 -25.70 -7.70 0.10
C ASP A 192 -24.49 -7.01 -0.55
N ASN A 193 -23.59 -7.78 -1.16
CA ASN A 193 -22.32 -7.33 -1.78
C ASN A 193 -21.32 -6.71 -0.79
N GLU A 194 -21.47 -6.96 0.49
CA GLU A 194 -20.55 -6.47 1.52
C GLU A 194 -19.98 -7.62 2.34
N LEU A 195 -18.73 -7.50 2.71
CA LEU A 195 -18.08 -8.44 3.61
C LEU A 195 -18.61 -8.24 5.03
N VAL A 196 -19.07 -9.31 5.65
CA VAL A 196 -19.52 -9.34 7.04
C VAL A 196 -18.79 -10.41 7.82
N ILE A 197 -18.63 -10.19 9.11
CA ILE A 197 -17.98 -11.13 10.03
C ILE A 197 -19.03 -11.71 10.97
N GLY A 198 -19.13 -13.02 11.08
CA GLY A 198 -20.01 -13.64 12.06
C GLY A 198 -19.65 -13.26 13.49
N GLU A 199 -20.65 -13.14 14.38
CA GLU A 199 -20.51 -12.68 15.78
C GLU A 199 -19.39 -13.40 16.54
N SER A 200 -19.20 -14.68 16.31
CA SER A 200 -18.10 -15.47 16.91
C SER A 200 -16.69 -15.05 16.46
N GLY A 201 -16.59 -14.19 15.44
CA GLY A 201 -15.36 -13.59 14.96
C GLY A 201 -14.98 -12.28 15.65
N LEU A 202 -15.88 -11.68 16.44
CA LEU A 202 -15.67 -10.38 17.09
C LEU A 202 -14.34 -10.27 17.86
N PRO A 203 -13.90 -11.26 18.67
CA PRO A 203 -12.61 -11.15 19.37
C PRO A 203 -11.40 -11.01 18.45
N VAL A 204 -11.46 -11.59 17.24
CA VAL A 204 -10.37 -11.47 16.26
C VAL A 204 -10.43 -10.11 15.55
N VAL A 205 -11.64 -9.60 15.28
CA VAL A 205 -11.84 -8.23 14.78
C VAL A 205 -11.25 -7.20 15.75
N GLU A 206 -11.52 -7.32 17.04
CA GLU A 206 -10.95 -6.44 18.08
C GLU A 206 -9.41 -6.50 18.09
N THR A 207 -8.83 -7.69 17.94
CA THR A 207 -7.38 -7.86 17.84
C THR A 207 -6.82 -7.20 16.58
N PHE A 208 -7.52 -7.32 15.44
CA PHE A 208 -7.16 -6.65 14.18
C PHE A 208 -7.17 -5.12 14.33
N LEU A 209 -8.25 -4.55 14.89
CA LEU A 209 -8.38 -3.11 15.13
C LEU A 209 -7.31 -2.60 16.09
N THR A 210 -7.00 -3.36 17.15
CA THR A 210 -5.93 -3.04 18.09
C THR A 210 -4.56 -3.06 17.42
N SER A 211 -4.28 -4.09 16.61
CA SER A 211 -3.03 -4.21 15.86
C SER A 211 -2.83 -3.02 14.93
N ARG A 212 -3.87 -2.62 14.21
CA ARG A 212 -3.86 -1.43 13.36
C ARG A 212 -3.57 -0.17 14.19
N SER A 213 -4.26 0.01 15.32
CA SER A 213 -4.06 1.17 16.21
C SER A 213 -2.63 1.28 16.74
N ILE A 214 -1.93 0.17 16.90
CA ILE A 214 -0.53 0.13 17.32
C ILE A 214 0.40 0.48 16.13
N MET A 215 0.17 -0.14 14.95
CA MET A 215 1.05 0.01 13.79
C MET A 215 1.07 1.44 13.25
N PHE A 216 -0.06 2.14 13.27
CA PHE A 216 -0.15 3.49 12.71
C PHE A 216 0.83 4.47 13.35
N PRO A 217 0.78 4.76 14.67
CA PRO A 217 1.70 5.71 15.29
C PRO A 217 3.14 5.17 15.40
N THR A 218 3.29 3.84 15.47
CA THR A 218 4.60 3.21 15.70
C THR A 218 5.40 3.09 14.40
N VAL A 219 4.78 2.67 13.31
CA VAL A 219 5.45 2.39 12.03
C VAL A 219 5.10 3.40 10.96
N TYR A 220 3.81 3.49 10.57
CA TYR A 220 3.40 4.26 9.39
C TYR A 220 3.55 5.77 9.57
N PHE A 221 3.34 6.30 10.77
CA PHE A 221 3.54 7.71 11.09
C PHE A 221 4.74 7.96 12.01
N HIS A 222 5.73 7.05 11.96
CA HIS A 222 6.95 7.27 12.75
C HIS A 222 7.65 8.56 12.31
N PRO A 223 7.93 9.52 13.22
CA PRO A 223 8.40 10.86 12.84
C PRO A 223 9.68 10.87 12.00
N PHE A 224 10.58 9.92 12.23
CA PHE A 224 11.82 9.83 11.48
C PHE A 224 11.59 9.36 10.03
N SER A 225 10.70 8.37 9.83
CA SER A 225 10.32 7.90 8.49
C SER A 225 9.60 9.02 7.73
N ARG A 226 8.66 9.70 8.38
CA ARG A 226 7.96 10.87 7.79
C ARG A 226 8.93 11.98 7.37
N GLY A 227 9.92 12.30 8.22
CA GLY A 227 10.95 13.27 7.87
C GLY A 227 11.76 12.85 6.62
N ALA A 228 12.08 11.57 6.50
CA ALA A 228 12.77 11.02 5.33
C ALA A 228 11.92 11.10 4.05
N GLU A 229 10.63 10.78 4.15
CA GLU A 229 9.67 10.88 3.04
C GLU A 229 9.50 12.32 2.55
N LEU A 230 9.37 13.29 3.46
CA LEU A 230 9.28 14.71 3.11
C LEU A 230 10.56 15.23 2.42
N MET A 231 11.74 14.76 2.84
CA MET A 231 12.98 15.09 2.15
C MET A 231 13.01 14.53 0.72
N LEU A 232 12.58 13.28 0.53
CA LEU A 232 12.50 12.68 -0.80
C LEU A 232 11.42 13.35 -1.66
N ALA A 233 10.25 13.70 -1.09
CA ALA A 233 9.20 14.43 -1.80
C ALA A 233 9.72 15.78 -2.31
N ARG A 234 10.39 16.55 -1.47
CA ARG A 234 10.99 17.83 -1.88
C ARG A 234 12.08 17.67 -2.95
N ALA A 235 12.91 16.62 -2.82
CA ALA A 235 13.92 16.30 -3.84
C ALA A 235 13.25 15.95 -5.18
N THR A 236 12.12 15.24 -5.15
CA THR A 236 11.34 14.87 -6.35
C THR A 236 10.72 16.10 -7.00
N THR A 237 10.06 16.96 -6.23
CA THR A 237 9.49 18.22 -6.75
C THR A 237 10.57 19.05 -7.43
N ALA A 238 11.72 19.26 -6.75
CA ALA A 238 12.83 20.01 -7.32
C ALA A 238 13.39 19.40 -8.62
N ALA A 239 13.43 18.07 -8.74
CA ALA A 239 13.88 17.42 -9.98
C ALA A 239 12.88 17.57 -11.11
N ILE A 240 11.57 17.49 -10.84
CA ILE A 240 10.50 17.69 -11.83
C ILE A 240 10.46 19.15 -12.28
N ASP A 241 10.54 20.10 -11.38
CA ASP A 241 10.56 21.54 -11.68
C ASP A 241 11.75 21.96 -12.54
N ASN A 242 12.86 21.20 -12.47
CA ASN A 242 14.04 21.39 -13.30
C ASN A 242 14.05 20.48 -14.56
N ASP A 243 12.92 19.90 -14.94
CA ASP A 243 12.76 19.05 -16.13
C ASP A 243 13.74 17.85 -16.21
N VAL A 244 14.18 17.31 -15.05
CA VAL A 244 15.08 16.15 -15.02
C VAL A 244 14.34 14.88 -15.40
N PHE A 245 13.11 14.71 -14.89
CA PHE A 245 12.18 13.67 -15.27
C PHE A 245 10.73 14.12 -15.06
N THR A 246 9.80 13.43 -15.73
CA THR A 246 8.36 13.70 -15.59
C THR A 246 7.76 12.87 -14.45
N TYR A 247 6.54 13.25 -14.00
CA TYR A 247 5.79 12.45 -13.05
C TYR A 247 5.56 11.01 -13.55
N ASP A 248 5.19 10.83 -14.82
CA ASP A 248 4.96 9.50 -15.41
C ASP A 248 6.25 8.65 -15.42
N SER A 249 7.41 9.28 -15.65
CA SER A 249 8.69 8.60 -15.51
C SER A 249 8.96 8.21 -14.05
N PHE A 250 8.71 9.12 -13.11
CA PHE A 250 8.91 8.89 -11.67
C PHE A 250 8.11 7.68 -11.17
N VAL A 251 6.81 7.58 -11.49
CA VAL A 251 5.99 6.43 -11.03
C VAL A 251 6.43 5.10 -11.63
N SER A 252 7.16 5.12 -12.74
CA SER A 252 7.72 3.92 -13.38
C SER A 252 9.05 3.45 -12.76
N PHE A 253 9.71 4.27 -11.95
CA PHE A 253 11.01 3.92 -11.37
C PHE A 253 10.89 2.85 -10.28
N THR A 254 12.01 2.20 -10.01
CA THR A 254 12.25 1.43 -8.79
C THR A 254 12.90 2.32 -7.73
N ASP A 255 12.93 1.91 -6.45
CA ASP A 255 13.58 2.69 -5.38
C ASP A 255 15.02 3.06 -5.73
N HIS A 256 15.79 2.12 -6.29
CA HIS A 256 17.19 2.33 -6.62
C HIS A 256 17.38 3.28 -7.81
N LYS A 257 16.57 3.09 -8.86
CA LYS A 257 16.59 3.98 -10.02
C LYS A 257 16.22 5.41 -9.61
N PHE A 258 15.20 5.55 -8.80
CA PHE A 258 14.72 6.84 -8.31
C PHE A 258 15.82 7.61 -7.56
N LEU A 259 16.51 6.99 -6.58
CA LEU A 259 17.60 7.66 -5.87
C LEU A 259 18.75 8.04 -6.83
N SER A 260 19.04 7.19 -7.82
CA SER A 260 20.06 7.50 -8.82
C SER A 260 19.67 8.72 -9.67
N GLU A 261 18.42 8.80 -10.14
CA GLU A 261 17.93 9.95 -10.94
C GLU A 261 17.95 11.25 -10.12
N LEU A 262 17.50 11.21 -8.85
CA LEU A 262 17.59 12.37 -7.96
C LEU A 262 19.02 12.81 -7.70
N ASN A 263 19.97 11.86 -7.59
CA ASN A 263 21.37 12.18 -7.40
C ASN A 263 21.99 12.83 -8.67
N LEU A 264 21.58 12.35 -9.85
CA LEU A 264 22.01 12.92 -11.14
C LEU A 264 21.38 14.30 -11.42
N ALA A 265 20.21 14.59 -10.85
CA ALA A 265 19.56 15.89 -10.95
C ALA A 265 20.40 17.06 -10.45
N GLY A 266 21.35 16.80 -9.54
CA GLY A 266 22.18 17.84 -8.94
C GLY A 266 21.42 18.74 -7.97
N GLY A 267 22.04 19.87 -7.59
CA GLY A 267 21.40 20.92 -6.79
C GLY A 267 20.78 20.42 -5.47
N LEU A 268 19.52 20.87 -5.20
CA LEU A 268 18.78 20.52 -4.00
C LEU A 268 18.45 19.03 -3.95
N SER A 269 18.05 18.42 -5.06
CA SER A 269 17.71 16.99 -5.16
C SER A 269 18.89 16.11 -4.72
N GLN A 270 20.08 16.34 -5.27
CA GLN A 270 21.28 15.62 -4.92
C GLN A 270 21.66 15.83 -3.45
N LYS A 271 21.56 17.07 -2.93
CA LYS A 271 21.84 17.37 -1.52
C LYS A 271 20.96 16.55 -0.60
N LEU A 272 19.64 16.55 -0.83
CA LEU A 272 18.67 15.85 0.00
C LEU A 272 18.84 14.33 -0.07
N VAL A 273 19.13 13.77 -1.25
CA VAL A 273 19.43 12.33 -1.39
C VAL A 273 20.71 11.96 -0.67
N ASN A 274 21.78 12.74 -0.79
CA ASN A 274 23.03 12.50 -0.05
C ASN A 274 22.81 12.53 1.47
N ASP A 275 21.97 13.44 1.96
CA ASP A 275 21.60 13.51 3.37
C ASP A 275 20.77 12.29 3.77
N PHE A 276 19.82 11.88 2.93
CA PHE A 276 19.01 10.67 3.13
C PHE A 276 19.89 9.41 3.23
N GLU A 277 20.79 9.18 2.28
CA GLU A 277 21.71 8.02 2.25
C GLU A 277 22.65 7.98 3.45
N LYS A 278 23.09 9.13 3.94
CA LYS A 278 23.91 9.26 5.15
C LYS A 278 23.08 9.19 6.44
N ARG A 279 21.77 8.98 6.34
CA ARG A 279 20.84 9.01 7.46
C ARG A 279 20.83 10.35 8.22
N ASN A 280 21.17 11.44 7.54
CA ASN A 280 21.08 12.81 8.06
C ASN A 280 19.66 13.35 7.82
N ILE A 281 18.67 12.73 8.47
CA ILE A 281 17.25 13.01 8.29
C ILE A 281 16.83 14.16 9.18
N THR A 282 15.94 15.01 8.65
CA THR A 282 15.29 16.09 9.40
C THR A 282 14.61 15.55 10.66
N LYS A 283 14.71 16.31 11.76
CA LYS A 283 14.18 15.91 13.06
C LYS A 283 12.96 16.74 13.41
N ARG A 284 11.95 16.07 13.98
CA ARG A 284 10.78 16.76 14.51
C ARG A 284 11.18 17.65 15.68
N VAL A 285 10.98 18.96 15.54
CA VAL A 285 11.27 19.98 16.56
C VAL A 285 10.01 20.39 17.30
N VAL A 286 8.89 20.51 16.59
CA VAL A 286 7.59 20.92 17.13
C VAL A 286 6.51 19.97 16.66
N SER A 287 5.51 19.73 17.48
CA SER A 287 4.28 19.03 17.11
C SER A 287 3.09 19.82 17.62
N ILE A 288 2.12 20.02 16.75
CA ILE A 288 0.87 20.73 17.05
C ILE A 288 -0.26 19.71 16.94
N THR A 289 -1.26 19.79 17.82
CA THR A 289 -2.42 18.90 17.78
C THR A 289 -3.31 19.24 16.58
N LYS A 290 -4.10 18.27 16.14
CA LYS A 290 -5.07 18.44 15.05
C LYS A 290 -6.00 19.62 15.32
N ASP A 291 -6.62 19.66 16.52
CA ASP A 291 -7.56 20.72 16.91
C ASP A 291 -6.94 22.11 16.76
N LYS A 292 -5.68 22.26 17.20
CA LYS A 292 -4.97 23.53 17.10
C LYS A 292 -4.62 23.89 15.64
N THR A 293 -4.33 22.91 14.80
CA THR A 293 -4.08 23.12 13.37
C THR A 293 -5.36 23.58 12.66
N GLU A 294 -6.51 22.98 13.02
CA GLU A 294 -7.82 23.38 12.52
C GLU A 294 -8.21 24.79 13.00
N GLU A 295 -7.99 25.13 14.28
CA GLU A 295 -8.19 26.48 14.82
C GLU A 295 -7.34 27.54 14.09
N MET A 296 -6.12 27.19 13.67
CA MET A 296 -5.22 28.08 12.92
C MET A 296 -5.58 28.15 11.43
N GLY A 297 -6.50 27.32 10.94
CA GLY A 297 -6.93 27.26 9.55
C GLY A 297 -5.83 26.86 8.57
N ILE A 298 -4.82 26.10 9.04
CA ILE A 298 -3.69 25.67 8.20
C ILE A 298 -4.11 24.51 7.30
N SER A 299 -3.87 24.66 6.00
CA SER A 299 -4.12 23.65 4.97
C SER A 299 -2.82 23.22 4.26
N LYS A 300 -2.87 22.17 3.43
CA LYS A 300 -1.71 21.75 2.63
C LYS A 300 -1.19 22.86 1.69
N SER A 301 -2.06 23.72 1.19
CA SER A 301 -1.66 24.85 0.33
C SER A 301 -0.85 25.94 1.05
N ASP A 302 -0.92 25.99 2.39
CA ASP A 302 -0.23 27.02 3.17
C ASP A 302 1.19 26.57 3.60
N VAL A 303 1.52 25.29 3.41
CA VAL A 303 2.77 24.69 3.91
C VAL A 303 4.00 25.41 3.41
N GLU A 304 4.10 25.63 2.10
CA GLU A 304 5.29 26.25 1.48
C GLU A 304 5.50 27.69 1.98
N ASP A 305 4.44 28.49 2.02
CA ASP A 305 4.49 29.88 2.51
C ASP A 305 4.87 29.93 4.01
N LEU A 306 4.37 29.01 4.81
CA LEU A 306 4.70 28.90 6.22
C LEU A 306 6.15 28.51 6.44
N GLU A 307 6.66 27.52 5.68
CA GLU A 307 8.06 27.11 5.72
C GLU A 307 8.98 28.27 5.36
N LEU A 308 8.67 29.01 4.28
CA LEU A 308 9.40 30.21 3.90
C LEU A 308 9.39 31.28 4.99
N SER A 309 8.23 31.55 5.57
CA SER A 309 8.07 32.53 6.65
C SER A 309 8.87 32.15 7.90
N ILE A 310 8.88 30.86 8.25
CA ILE A 310 9.65 30.34 9.40
C ILE A 310 11.15 30.45 9.12
N ALA A 311 11.57 30.05 7.92
CA ALA A 311 12.98 30.11 7.51
C ALA A 311 13.52 31.55 7.55
N GLN A 312 12.76 32.52 7.04
CA GLN A 312 13.10 33.94 7.11
C GLN A 312 13.23 34.45 8.56
N LYS A 313 12.29 34.06 9.45
CA LYS A 313 12.34 34.48 10.85
C LYS A 313 13.52 33.90 11.62
N LEU A 314 13.97 32.72 11.23
CA LEU A 314 15.09 32.02 11.86
C LEU A 314 16.43 32.30 11.20
N ASP A 315 16.44 33.04 10.08
CA ASP A 315 17.64 33.33 9.27
C ASP A 315 18.35 32.02 8.81
N ILE A 316 17.57 31.07 8.33
CA ILE A 316 18.07 29.81 7.80
C ILE A 316 17.52 29.53 6.40
N ASP A 317 18.16 28.61 5.68
CA ASP A 317 17.71 28.17 4.37
C ASP A 317 16.36 27.44 4.46
N SER A 318 15.39 27.79 3.61
CA SER A 318 14.06 27.17 3.57
C SER A 318 14.11 25.66 3.29
N SER A 319 15.15 25.19 2.59
CA SER A 319 15.38 23.77 2.37
C SER A 319 15.62 22.96 3.64
N GLN A 320 15.82 23.61 4.79
CA GLN A 320 16.03 22.97 6.10
C GLN A 320 14.75 22.88 6.93
N ILE A 321 13.66 23.52 6.50
CA ILE A 321 12.34 23.49 7.17
C ILE A 321 11.43 22.52 6.43
N PHE A 322 10.82 21.62 7.16
CA PHE A 322 9.83 20.69 6.66
C PHE A 322 8.62 20.71 7.58
N MET A 323 7.46 20.99 7.02
CA MET A 323 6.18 20.93 7.71
C MET A 323 5.41 19.70 7.24
N ASP A 324 5.13 18.79 8.15
CA ASP A 324 4.33 17.59 7.91
C ASP A 324 2.87 17.85 8.31
N LEU A 325 1.98 17.78 7.34
CA LEU A 325 0.53 17.78 7.53
C LEU A 325 -0.01 16.43 7.05
N PRO A 326 0.14 15.36 7.85
CA PRO A 326 -0.38 14.07 7.47
C PRO A 326 -1.90 14.15 7.27
N PRO A 327 -2.49 13.35 6.35
CA PRO A 327 -3.93 13.33 6.19
C PRO A 327 -4.56 12.99 7.54
N PHE A 328 -5.37 13.90 8.07
CA PHE A 328 -5.99 13.81 9.42
C PHE A 328 -6.99 12.66 9.59
N LYS A 329 -7.14 11.79 8.62
CA LYS A 329 -7.78 10.49 8.80
C LYS A 329 -6.87 9.55 9.59
N VAL A 330 -6.50 10.00 10.78
CA VAL A 330 -5.85 9.15 11.78
C VAL A 330 -6.79 7.98 12.03
N VAL A 331 -6.38 6.80 11.58
CA VAL A 331 -7.14 5.55 11.70
C VAL A 331 -8.64 5.82 11.48
N PRO A 332 -9.13 5.80 10.21
CA PRO A 332 -10.57 5.99 9.99
C PRO A 332 -11.30 5.03 10.93
N ALA A 333 -12.32 5.51 11.62
CA ALA A 333 -13.19 4.63 12.39
C ALA A 333 -13.70 3.56 11.42
N MET A 334 -13.17 2.36 11.55
CA MET A 334 -13.63 1.24 10.74
C MET A 334 -14.98 0.82 11.27
N LYS A 335 -15.92 0.60 10.36
CA LYS A 335 -17.25 0.10 10.69
C LYS A 335 -17.35 -1.34 10.22
N VAL A 336 -16.67 -2.22 10.96
CA VAL A 336 -16.71 -3.64 10.63
C VAL A 336 -18.11 -4.18 10.89
N LYS A 337 -18.75 -4.71 9.86
CA LYS A 337 -20.09 -5.29 9.95
C LYS A 337 -20.04 -6.65 10.61
N ILE A 338 -20.80 -6.81 11.67
CA ILE A 338 -20.93 -8.06 12.44
C ILE A 338 -22.32 -8.64 12.18
N LEU A 339 -22.36 -9.87 11.65
CA LEU A 339 -23.58 -10.63 11.48
C LEU A 339 -23.87 -11.42 12.77
N LYS A 340 -24.95 -11.05 13.48
CA LYS A 340 -25.39 -11.71 14.70
C LYS A 340 -26.07 -13.03 14.42
N GLU A 341 -26.19 -13.89 15.45
CA GLU A 341 -26.86 -15.20 15.36
C GLU A 341 -28.34 -15.06 14.99
N ASP A 342 -28.99 -13.95 15.32
CA ASP A 342 -30.39 -13.67 14.95
C ASP A 342 -30.58 -13.12 13.52
N GLY A 343 -29.46 -13.01 12.75
CA GLY A 343 -29.46 -12.50 11.39
C GLY A 343 -29.40 -10.97 11.28
N THR A 344 -29.32 -10.24 12.40
CA THR A 344 -29.19 -8.77 12.38
C THR A 344 -27.74 -8.35 12.18
N LEU A 345 -27.54 -7.16 11.59
CA LEU A 345 -26.22 -6.54 11.41
C LEU A 345 -25.96 -5.53 12.53
N ASP A 346 -24.74 -5.56 13.05
CA ASP A 346 -24.20 -4.58 14.00
C ASP A 346 -22.81 -4.13 13.54
N TYR A 347 -22.17 -3.23 14.27
CA TYR A 347 -20.82 -2.72 13.95
C TYR A 347 -19.88 -2.90 15.14
N ALA A 348 -18.64 -3.31 14.83
CA ALA A 348 -17.52 -3.33 15.77
C ALA A 348 -16.66 -2.08 15.62
#